data_d88f09c0224b473e4d2d11d44535e1b0
#
_entry.id   d88f09c0224b473e4d2d11d44535e1b0
#
_cell.length_a   1.000
_cell.length_b   1.000
_cell.length_c   1.000
_cell.angle_alpha   90.00
_cell.angle_beta   90.00
_cell.angle_gamma   90.00
#
_symmetry.space_group_name_H-M   'P 1'
#
loop_
_entity.id
_entity.type
_entity.pdbx_description
1 polymer ?
#
loop_
_entity_poly.entity_id
_entity_poly.type
_entity_poly.pdbx_seq_one_letter_code
_entity_poly.pdbx_strand_id
1 'polypeptide(L)'
;MTTMCWTHQWSAPHRCDVTTSTKLPTPAPKLVASRTLPTLTTALAPAVWGTTYIVTTELLPHGHPMFAALMRALPAGLLALAISRTVPRQGWWWRTLVLGTLNIGLFFPLLFLAAERLPGGVAATLGATQPIIVALLAVVVLSERLSGWRLGWGIAGVIGVALVVLGPGAAFDVTGIVAGLGGALSMGLGVVLTKRWGRPEGVSAVGYASWQLTAGGLVLLVPTLLVEGVPHRVDAGAVAGYVWLGLVGGLAAYTIWFTGLRTLPVTATALLGLLSPLVAAALGALVLGQTLDPLQLIGFALALAALGAGQLTPRPREGAHS
;
A
#
# COMPACT_ATOMS: atom_id res chain seq x y z
N MET A 1 -57.05 -38.43 19.05
CA MET A 1 -57.75 -38.77 20.30
C MET A 1 -57.56 -37.57 21.19
N THR A 2 -58.53 -36.69 21.10
CA THR A 2 -59.62 -36.31 22.00
C THR A 2 -59.30 -36.40 23.51
N THR A 3 -59.15 -35.28 24.15
CA THR A 3 -60.12 -34.96 25.26
C THR A 3 -60.02 -33.47 25.60
N MET A 4 -61.14 -32.79 25.37
CA MET A 4 -61.58 -31.53 25.96
C MET A 4 -61.82 -31.71 27.48
N CYS A 5 -61.47 -30.70 28.28
CA CYS A 5 -62.10 -30.47 29.56
C CYS A 5 -62.44 -29.01 29.73
N TRP A 6 -63.72 -28.69 29.72
CA TRP A 6 -64.38 -27.44 30.14
C TRP A 6 -64.53 -27.45 31.64
N THR A 7 -64.13 -26.34 32.32
CA THR A 7 -64.85 -25.93 33.53
C THR A 7 -64.91 -24.41 33.61
N HIS A 8 -66.09 -23.88 33.60
CA HIS A 8 -66.46 -22.50 33.95
C HIS A 8 -66.14 -22.20 35.41
N GLN A 9 -65.48 -21.04 35.66
CA GLN A 9 -65.86 -20.28 36.88
C GLN A 9 -65.44 -18.79 36.71
N TRP A 10 -66.40 -17.93 36.90
CA TRP A 10 -66.30 -16.47 36.94
C TRP A 10 -65.56 -16.02 38.18
N SER A 11 -64.49 -15.20 38.03
CA SER A 11 -64.05 -14.28 39.08
C SER A 11 -63.13 -13.17 38.43
N ALA A 12 -63.28 -11.96 38.95
CA ALA A 12 -62.88 -10.63 38.54
C ALA A 12 -61.52 -10.41 37.91
N PRO A 13 -61.32 -9.34 37.08
CA PRO A 13 -60.08 -9.04 36.44
C PRO A 13 -59.06 -8.44 37.43
N HIS A 14 -58.10 -9.21 37.85
CA HIS A 14 -56.90 -8.67 38.47
C HIS A 14 -56.06 -8.00 37.42
N ARG A 15 -55.87 -6.68 37.53
CA ARG A 15 -54.84 -5.93 36.78
C ARG A 15 -53.48 -6.49 37.18
N CYS A 16 -52.86 -7.20 36.29
CA CYS A 16 -51.43 -7.46 36.37
C CYS A 16 -50.72 -6.24 35.84
N ASP A 17 -50.26 -5.34 36.72
CA ASP A 17 -49.24 -4.37 36.43
C ASP A 17 -47.92 -5.10 36.24
N VAL A 18 -47.63 -5.54 35.01
CA VAL A 18 -46.33 -6.04 34.65
C VAL A 18 -45.52 -4.88 34.05
N THR A 19 -45.10 -3.94 34.90
CA THR A 19 -43.99 -3.04 34.59
C THR A 19 -42.66 -3.72 34.90
N THR A 20 -42.36 -4.83 34.24
CA THR A 20 -40.99 -5.31 34.13
C THR A 20 -40.36 -4.56 32.98
N SER A 21 -39.77 -3.40 33.30
CA SER A 21 -38.80 -2.72 32.46
C SER A 21 -37.59 -3.64 32.29
N THR A 22 -37.66 -4.53 31.32
CA THR A 22 -36.48 -5.22 30.81
C THR A 22 -35.59 -4.18 30.12
N LYS A 23 -34.70 -3.54 30.90
CA LYS A 23 -33.57 -2.84 30.34
C LYS A 23 -32.83 -3.84 29.44
N LEU A 24 -33.03 -3.70 28.13
CA LEU A 24 -32.14 -4.34 27.16
C LEU A 24 -30.69 -4.05 27.56
N PRO A 25 -29.82 -5.06 27.67
CA PRO A 25 -28.44 -4.83 27.98
C PRO A 25 -27.90 -3.87 26.92
N THR A 26 -27.42 -2.70 27.36
CA THR A 26 -26.69 -1.76 26.52
C THR A 26 -25.61 -2.55 25.83
N PRO A 27 -25.54 -2.53 24.47
CA PRO A 27 -24.48 -3.24 23.77
C PRO A 27 -23.15 -2.70 24.33
N ALA A 28 -22.31 -3.61 24.83
CA ALA A 28 -21.00 -3.27 25.33
C ALA A 28 -20.29 -2.42 24.26
N PRO A 29 -19.58 -1.33 24.64
CA PRO A 29 -18.89 -0.51 23.70
C PRO A 29 -17.94 -1.42 22.93
N LYS A 30 -18.16 -1.55 21.60
CA LYS A 30 -17.23 -2.23 20.72
C LYS A 30 -15.90 -1.52 20.93
N LEU A 31 -14.97 -2.16 21.63
CA LEU A 31 -13.59 -1.73 21.74
C LEU A 31 -13.14 -1.45 20.31
N VAL A 32 -13.03 -0.17 19.97
CA VAL A 32 -12.41 0.27 18.72
C VAL A 32 -10.98 -0.21 18.85
N ALA A 33 -10.68 -1.38 18.28
CA ALA A 33 -9.34 -1.93 18.31
C ALA A 33 -8.41 -0.83 17.83
N SER A 34 -7.46 -0.47 18.68
CA SER A 34 -6.53 0.63 18.40
C SER A 34 -5.88 0.37 17.05
N ARG A 35 -6.11 1.26 16.08
CA ARG A 35 -5.52 1.16 14.72
C ARG A 35 -4.04 1.48 14.71
N THR A 36 -3.49 1.90 15.84
CA THR A 36 -2.09 2.34 15.97
C THR A 36 -1.11 1.23 15.58
N LEU A 37 -1.25 0.04 16.17
CA LEU A 37 -0.34 -1.07 15.86
C LEU A 37 -0.41 -1.52 14.39
N PRO A 38 -1.60 -1.75 13.79
CA PRO A 38 -1.69 -2.04 12.35
C PRO A 38 -1.10 -0.93 11.47
N THR A 39 -1.27 0.35 11.84
CA THR A 39 -0.70 1.48 11.09
C THR A 39 0.82 1.47 11.18
N LEU A 40 1.40 1.35 12.38
CA LEU A 40 2.85 1.32 12.57
C LEU A 40 3.50 0.12 11.87
N THR A 41 2.92 -1.07 12.01
CA THR A 41 3.42 -2.25 11.29
C THR A 41 3.36 -2.08 9.79
N THR A 42 2.27 -1.53 9.24
CA THR A 42 2.14 -1.30 7.80
C THR A 42 3.14 -0.25 7.31
N ALA A 43 3.45 0.77 8.10
CA ALA A 43 4.41 1.83 7.77
C ALA A 43 5.85 1.28 7.57
N LEU A 44 6.19 0.12 8.14
CA LEU A 44 7.48 -0.51 7.91
C LEU A 44 7.70 -0.87 6.43
N ALA A 45 6.65 -1.22 5.69
CA ALA A 45 6.78 -1.56 4.28
C ALA A 45 7.29 -0.36 3.44
N PRO A 46 6.63 0.81 3.44
CA PRO A 46 7.15 1.97 2.71
C PRO A 46 8.46 2.52 3.29
N ALA A 47 8.76 2.35 4.58
CA ALA A 47 10.06 2.67 5.14
C ALA A 47 11.16 1.81 4.51
N VAL A 48 10.96 0.50 4.40
CA VAL A 48 11.86 -0.41 3.70
C VAL A 48 11.98 -0.04 2.21
N TRP A 49 10.88 0.30 1.55
CA TRP A 49 10.92 0.73 0.15
C TRP A 49 11.75 2.00 -0.08
N GLY A 50 11.85 2.88 0.92
CA GLY A 50 12.74 4.05 0.88
C GLY A 50 14.23 3.68 0.72
N THR A 51 14.65 2.49 1.19
CA THR A 51 16.02 2.00 0.99
C THR A 51 16.31 1.58 -0.47
N THR A 52 15.27 1.37 -1.28
CA THR A 52 15.42 0.93 -2.67
C THR A 52 16.34 1.87 -3.46
N TYR A 53 16.19 3.18 -3.26
CA TYR A 53 16.96 4.17 -4.01
C TYR A 53 18.47 4.01 -3.78
N ILE A 54 18.91 4.06 -2.53
CA ILE A 54 20.33 3.92 -2.17
C ILE A 54 20.90 2.55 -2.59
N VAL A 55 20.13 1.47 -2.41
CA VAL A 55 20.56 0.14 -2.86
C VAL A 55 20.72 0.09 -4.38
N THR A 56 19.80 0.71 -5.13
CA THR A 56 19.84 0.72 -6.59
C THR A 56 21.01 1.54 -7.10
N THR A 57 21.27 2.73 -6.54
CA THR A 57 22.34 3.61 -7.01
C THR A 57 23.73 3.14 -6.61
N GLU A 58 23.88 2.58 -5.41
CA GLU A 58 25.22 2.23 -4.88
C GLU A 58 25.64 0.79 -5.14
N LEU A 59 24.68 -0.13 -5.32
CA LEU A 59 25.00 -1.56 -5.39
C LEU A 59 24.66 -2.22 -6.72
N LEU A 60 23.67 -1.70 -7.49
CA LEU A 60 23.23 -2.40 -8.69
C LEU A 60 23.91 -1.91 -9.96
N PRO A 61 24.11 -2.78 -10.97
CA PRO A 61 24.56 -2.38 -12.29
C PRO A 61 23.59 -1.38 -12.93
N HIS A 62 24.13 -0.27 -13.44
CA HIS A 62 23.34 0.74 -14.16
C HIS A 62 22.83 0.24 -15.51
N GLY A 63 21.72 0.83 -15.99
CA GLY A 63 21.14 0.53 -17.30
C GLY A 63 20.38 -0.80 -17.40
N HIS A 64 20.04 -1.43 -16.26
CA HIS A 64 19.30 -2.68 -16.22
C HIS A 64 18.09 -2.63 -15.27
N PRO A 65 17.16 -1.65 -15.48
CA PRO A 65 16.01 -1.45 -14.60
C PRO A 65 15.03 -2.62 -14.60
N MET A 66 14.79 -3.24 -15.76
CA MET A 66 13.89 -4.39 -15.87
C MET A 66 14.50 -5.63 -15.21
N PHE A 67 15.82 -5.83 -15.33
CA PHE A 67 16.51 -6.91 -14.65
C PHE A 67 16.46 -6.73 -13.11
N ALA A 68 16.66 -5.52 -12.63
CA ALA A 68 16.52 -5.22 -11.20
C ALA A 68 15.09 -5.48 -10.71
N ALA A 69 14.08 -5.11 -11.49
CA ALA A 69 12.66 -5.40 -11.21
C ALA A 69 12.39 -6.91 -11.16
N LEU A 70 12.93 -7.68 -12.13
CA LEU A 70 12.81 -9.12 -12.20
C LEU A 70 13.45 -9.80 -10.99
N MET A 71 14.69 -9.42 -10.64
CA MET A 71 15.42 -9.98 -9.49
C MET A 71 14.77 -9.64 -8.15
N ARG A 72 14.13 -8.49 -8.06
CA ARG A 72 13.35 -8.11 -6.89
C ARG A 72 12.09 -8.95 -6.71
N ALA A 73 11.44 -9.39 -7.80
CA ALA A 73 10.14 -10.03 -7.78
C ALA A 73 10.21 -11.56 -7.83
N LEU A 74 10.80 -12.11 -8.90
CA LEU A 74 10.66 -13.52 -9.24
C LEU A 74 11.34 -14.47 -8.25
N PRO A 75 12.61 -14.30 -7.86
CA PRO A 75 13.28 -15.21 -6.93
C PRO A 75 12.60 -15.24 -5.56
N ALA A 76 12.25 -14.06 -5.03
CA ALA A 76 11.56 -13.93 -3.76
C ALA A 76 10.14 -14.51 -3.80
N GLY A 77 9.43 -14.32 -4.91
CA GLY A 77 8.11 -14.88 -5.14
C GLY A 77 8.14 -16.41 -5.18
N LEU A 78 9.07 -16.99 -5.93
CA LEU A 78 9.23 -18.45 -6.02
C LEU A 78 9.66 -19.06 -4.68
N LEU A 79 10.60 -18.44 -3.97
CA LEU A 79 11.00 -18.88 -2.63
C LEU A 79 9.81 -18.87 -1.65
N ALA A 80 9.05 -17.78 -1.63
CA ALA A 80 7.87 -17.68 -0.77
C ALA A 80 6.76 -18.66 -1.18
N LEU A 81 6.60 -18.95 -2.47
CA LEU A 81 5.67 -19.95 -2.97
C LEU A 81 6.08 -21.36 -2.51
N ALA A 82 7.38 -21.68 -2.57
CA ALA A 82 7.92 -22.94 -2.09
C ALA A 82 7.73 -23.12 -0.56
N ILE A 83 7.92 -22.04 0.20
CA ILE A 83 7.73 -22.04 1.67
C ILE A 83 6.25 -22.16 2.03
N SER A 84 5.39 -21.32 1.42
CA SER A 84 3.97 -21.28 1.75
C SER A 84 3.19 -22.48 1.23
N ARG A 85 3.70 -23.14 0.18
CA ARG A 85 3.09 -24.28 -0.51
C ARG A 85 1.62 -24.04 -0.89
N THR A 86 1.25 -22.79 -1.08
CA THR A 86 -0.11 -22.37 -1.43
C THR A 86 -0.12 -21.81 -2.85
N VAL A 87 -0.93 -22.40 -3.73
CA VAL A 87 -1.14 -21.91 -5.09
C VAL A 87 -2.54 -21.31 -5.24
N PRO A 88 -2.76 -20.39 -6.19
CA PRO A 88 -4.08 -19.86 -6.47
C PRO A 88 -5.05 -21.00 -6.82
N ARG A 89 -6.30 -20.93 -6.32
CA ARG A 89 -7.35 -21.89 -6.60
C ARG A 89 -8.59 -21.17 -7.09
N GLN A 90 -9.46 -21.84 -7.84
CA GLN A 90 -10.78 -21.33 -8.27
C GLN A 90 -10.69 -19.86 -8.71
N GLY A 91 -10.93 -19.35 -9.72
CA GLY A 91 -10.97 -17.95 -10.13
C GLY A 91 -9.88 -16.97 -9.59
N TRP A 92 -8.93 -17.45 -8.76
CA TRP A 92 -7.85 -16.61 -8.23
C TRP A 92 -6.63 -16.54 -9.17
N TRP A 93 -6.50 -17.42 -10.15
CA TRP A 93 -5.40 -17.38 -11.13
C TRP A 93 -5.40 -16.06 -11.92
N TRP A 94 -6.54 -15.68 -12.48
CA TRP A 94 -6.64 -14.43 -13.22
C TRP A 94 -6.49 -13.19 -12.33
N ARG A 95 -7.05 -13.23 -11.09
CA ARG A 95 -6.87 -12.13 -10.13
C ARG A 95 -5.41 -11.98 -9.72
N THR A 96 -4.72 -13.07 -9.48
CA THR A 96 -3.28 -13.09 -9.17
C THR A 96 -2.48 -12.52 -10.33
N LEU A 97 -2.80 -12.90 -11.57
CA LEU A 97 -2.15 -12.35 -12.75
C LEU A 97 -2.38 -10.84 -12.86
N VAL A 98 -3.61 -10.37 -12.74
CA VAL A 98 -3.94 -8.94 -12.79
C VAL A 98 -3.24 -8.18 -11.68
N LEU A 99 -3.33 -8.65 -10.42
CA LEU A 99 -2.71 -7.97 -9.28
C LEU A 99 -1.18 -8.01 -9.36
N GLY A 100 -0.60 -9.14 -9.75
CA GLY A 100 0.84 -9.27 -9.95
C GLY A 100 1.35 -8.36 -11.07
N THR A 101 0.60 -8.26 -12.17
CA THR A 101 0.92 -7.34 -13.26
C THR A 101 0.86 -5.89 -12.80
N LEU A 102 -0.21 -5.47 -12.13
CA LEU A 102 -0.40 -4.07 -11.74
C LEU A 102 0.54 -3.64 -10.61
N ASN A 103 0.65 -4.44 -9.56
CA ASN A 103 1.43 -4.08 -8.36
C ASN A 103 2.94 -4.27 -8.55
N ILE A 104 3.36 -5.09 -9.52
CA ILE A 104 4.76 -5.51 -9.68
C ILE A 104 5.20 -5.46 -11.13
N GLY A 105 4.57 -6.24 -12.01
CA GLY A 105 5.04 -6.45 -13.39
C GLY A 105 5.05 -5.19 -14.25
N LEU A 106 4.12 -4.27 -14.05
CA LEU A 106 4.06 -2.98 -14.74
C LEU A 106 4.61 -1.84 -13.87
N PHE A 107 4.32 -1.87 -12.56
CA PHE A 107 4.77 -0.83 -11.65
C PHE A 107 6.29 -0.72 -11.58
N PHE A 108 7.01 -1.83 -11.37
CA PHE A 108 8.45 -1.79 -11.19
C PHE A 108 9.23 -1.25 -12.39
N PRO A 109 9.02 -1.75 -13.63
CA PRO A 109 9.76 -1.20 -14.77
C PRO A 109 9.43 0.28 -15.03
N LEU A 110 8.19 0.71 -14.82
CA LEU A 110 7.80 2.11 -14.93
C LEU A 110 8.47 2.97 -13.84
N LEU A 111 8.56 2.46 -12.61
CA LEU A 111 9.28 3.12 -11.51
C LEU A 111 10.77 3.29 -11.85
N PHE A 112 11.44 2.24 -12.30
CA PHE A 112 12.85 2.28 -12.63
C PHE A 112 13.12 3.15 -13.87
N LEU A 113 12.26 3.08 -14.89
CA LEU A 113 12.35 3.94 -16.06
C LEU A 113 12.20 5.42 -15.68
N ALA A 114 11.26 5.75 -14.80
CA ALA A 114 11.13 7.11 -14.28
C ALA A 114 12.38 7.54 -13.50
N ALA A 115 12.95 6.65 -12.68
CA ALA A 115 14.16 6.94 -11.90
C ALA A 115 15.41 7.12 -12.76
N GLU A 116 15.50 6.47 -13.93
CA GLU A 116 16.60 6.66 -14.87
C GLU A 116 16.47 7.93 -15.72
N ARG A 117 15.23 8.32 -16.06
CA ARG A 117 14.95 9.45 -16.96
C ARG A 117 14.78 10.78 -16.26
N LEU A 118 14.47 10.76 -14.97
CA LEU A 118 14.20 11.96 -14.18
C LEU A 118 15.21 12.06 -13.04
N PRO A 119 15.54 13.28 -12.60
CA PRO A 119 16.17 13.46 -11.30
C PRO A 119 15.38 12.70 -10.24
N GLY A 120 16.07 11.96 -9.36
CA GLY A 120 15.44 11.06 -8.40
C GLY A 120 14.33 11.71 -7.57
N GLY A 121 14.47 13.02 -7.31
CA GLY A 121 13.47 13.82 -6.65
C GLY A 121 12.18 13.99 -7.45
N VAL A 122 12.27 14.21 -8.75
CA VAL A 122 11.07 14.33 -9.62
C VAL A 122 10.34 12.99 -9.69
N ALA A 123 11.08 11.89 -9.88
CA ALA A 123 10.50 10.55 -9.89
C ALA A 123 9.79 10.21 -8.56
N ALA A 124 10.40 10.54 -7.41
CA ALA A 124 9.82 10.33 -6.09
C ALA A 124 8.55 11.17 -5.87
N THR A 125 8.51 12.42 -6.35
CA THR A 125 7.32 13.28 -6.28
C THR A 125 6.17 12.72 -7.11
N LEU A 126 6.43 12.19 -8.31
CA LEU A 126 5.42 11.53 -9.13
C LEU A 126 4.86 10.30 -8.41
N GLY A 127 5.71 9.48 -7.80
CA GLY A 127 5.28 8.35 -6.97
C GLY A 127 4.42 8.79 -5.76
N ALA A 128 4.74 9.93 -5.15
CA ALA A 128 3.97 10.49 -4.03
C ALA A 128 2.55 10.94 -4.42
N THR A 129 2.21 11.03 -5.71
CA THR A 129 0.82 11.27 -6.18
C THR A 129 -0.10 10.06 -5.99
N GLN A 130 0.44 8.87 -5.78
CA GLN A 130 -0.32 7.61 -5.63
C GLN A 130 -1.48 7.70 -4.61
N PRO A 131 -1.37 8.30 -3.42
CA PRO A 131 -2.49 8.41 -2.49
C PRO A 131 -3.69 9.17 -3.05
N ILE A 132 -3.47 10.18 -3.89
CA ILE A 132 -4.52 10.94 -4.57
C ILE A 132 -5.21 10.03 -5.59
N ILE A 133 -4.44 9.32 -6.41
CA ILE A 133 -4.93 8.35 -7.39
C ILE A 133 -5.76 7.26 -6.70
N VAL A 134 -5.27 6.70 -5.59
CA VAL A 134 -5.98 5.69 -4.79
C VAL A 134 -7.29 6.26 -4.23
N ALA A 135 -7.30 7.50 -3.74
CA ALA A 135 -8.51 8.13 -3.22
C ALA A 135 -9.59 8.28 -4.30
N LEU A 136 -9.21 8.68 -5.52
CA LEU A 136 -10.13 8.79 -6.65
C LEU A 136 -10.62 7.41 -7.13
N LEU A 137 -9.72 6.45 -7.27
CA LEU A 137 -10.05 5.08 -7.66
C LEU A 137 -10.93 4.38 -6.63
N ALA A 138 -10.77 4.65 -5.34
CA ALA A 138 -11.60 4.08 -4.28
C ALA A 138 -13.07 4.50 -4.39
N VAL A 139 -13.35 5.72 -4.87
CA VAL A 139 -14.73 6.17 -5.15
C VAL A 139 -15.36 5.31 -6.25
N VAL A 140 -14.64 5.12 -7.35
CA VAL A 140 -15.16 4.41 -8.53
C VAL A 140 -15.23 2.90 -8.30
N VAL A 141 -14.16 2.31 -7.73
CA VAL A 141 -13.99 0.86 -7.66
C VAL A 141 -14.60 0.28 -6.38
N LEU A 142 -14.50 0.99 -5.24
CA LEU A 142 -14.99 0.51 -3.94
C LEU A 142 -16.30 1.17 -3.53
N SER A 143 -16.81 2.15 -4.31
CA SER A 143 -17.96 2.97 -3.95
C SER A 143 -17.78 3.67 -2.59
N GLU A 144 -16.54 3.97 -2.21
CA GLU A 144 -16.23 4.73 -0.99
C GLU A 144 -16.54 6.21 -1.22
N ARG A 145 -17.00 6.90 -0.17
CA ARG A 145 -17.18 8.36 -0.22
C ARG A 145 -15.81 9.04 -0.20
N LEU A 146 -15.62 10.01 -1.08
CA LEU A 146 -14.41 10.82 -1.10
C LEU A 146 -14.26 11.57 0.23
N SER A 147 -13.18 11.30 0.92
CA SER A 147 -12.85 12.02 2.15
C SER A 147 -12.05 13.28 1.80
N GLY A 148 -12.68 14.44 1.85
CA GLY A 148 -12.00 15.72 1.65
C GLY A 148 -10.80 15.91 2.58
N TRP A 149 -10.88 15.41 3.82
CA TRP A 149 -9.78 15.39 4.78
C TRP A 149 -8.55 14.64 4.24
N ARG A 150 -8.74 13.39 3.81
CA ARG A 150 -7.64 12.57 3.28
C ARG A 150 -7.12 13.08 1.94
N LEU A 151 -8.00 13.61 1.10
CA LEU A 151 -7.58 14.22 -0.16
C LEU A 151 -6.74 15.47 0.09
N GLY A 152 -7.19 16.36 0.98
CA GLY A 152 -6.45 17.56 1.36
C GLY A 152 -5.06 17.24 1.93
N TRP A 153 -4.98 16.29 2.85
CA TRP A 153 -3.69 15.84 3.38
C TRP A 153 -2.86 15.06 2.35
N GLY A 154 -3.48 14.34 1.41
CA GLY A 154 -2.78 13.75 0.28
C GLY A 154 -2.09 14.80 -0.59
N ILE A 155 -2.79 15.90 -0.93
CA ILE A 155 -2.23 17.02 -1.68
C ILE A 155 -1.10 17.71 -0.89
N ALA A 156 -1.32 17.97 0.40
CA ALA A 156 -0.29 18.55 1.28
C ALA A 156 0.96 17.65 1.35
N GLY A 157 0.77 16.32 1.41
CA GLY A 157 1.86 15.34 1.39
C GLY A 157 2.65 15.36 0.10
N VAL A 158 1.98 15.45 -1.06
CA VAL A 158 2.65 15.60 -2.37
C VAL A 158 3.47 16.89 -2.42
N ILE A 159 2.91 18.00 -1.95
CA ILE A 159 3.63 19.29 -1.87
C ILE A 159 4.84 19.15 -0.94
N GLY A 160 4.66 18.54 0.24
CA GLY A 160 5.76 18.30 1.18
C GLY A 160 6.89 17.49 0.56
N VAL A 161 6.57 16.36 -0.10
CA VAL A 161 7.58 15.54 -0.81
C VAL A 161 8.23 16.34 -1.93
N ALA A 162 7.47 17.10 -2.72
CA ALA A 162 8.01 17.94 -3.78
C ALA A 162 9.04 18.95 -3.24
N LEU A 163 8.76 19.61 -2.10
CA LEU A 163 9.69 20.52 -1.45
C LEU A 163 10.98 19.82 -0.95
N VAL A 164 10.88 18.54 -0.54
CA VAL A 164 12.07 17.78 -0.09
C VAL A 164 12.98 17.42 -1.27
N VAL A 165 12.41 17.08 -2.42
CA VAL A 165 13.14 16.36 -3.47
C VAL A 165 13.35 17.19 -4.74
N LEU A 166 12.60 18.26 -4.97
CA LEU A 166 12.78 19.16 -6.11
C LEU A 166 13.84 20.22 -5.78
N GLY A 167 14.96 20.17 -6.48
CA GLY A 167 16.03 21.17 -6.39
C GLY A 167 16.12 22.04 -7.65
N PRO A 168 16.98 23.10 -7.62
CA PRO A 168 17.29 23.89 -8.80
C PRO A 168 17.87 22.99 -9.91
N GLY A 169 17.35 23.09 -11.14
CA GLY A 169 17.82 22.31 -12.28
C GLY A 169 17.09 20.98 -12.52
N ALA A 170 15.91 20.79 -11.95
CA ALA A 170 15.06 19.66 -12.27
C ALA A 170 14.75 19.63 -13.79
N ALA A 171 15.37 18.69 -14.51
CA ALA A 171 15.07 18.46 -15.92
C ALA A 171 13.78 17.63 -16.04
N PHE A 172 12.97 17.97 -17.03
CA PHE A 172 11.71 17.26 -17.30
C PHE A 172 11.86 16.43 -18.58
N ASP A 173 11.87 15.12 -18.44
CA ASP A 173 11.76 14.16 -19.54
C ASP A 173 10.32 13.64 -19.60
N VAL A 174 9.68 13.80 -20.75
CA VAL A 174 8.27 13.40 -20.95
C VAL A 174 8.10 11.89 -20.73
N THR A 175 9.04 11.09 -21.21
CA THR A 175 9.02 9.62 -21.05
C THR A 175 9.09 9.24 -19.57
N GLY A 176 9.97 9.89 -18.82
CA GLY A 176 10.09 9.70 -17.37
C GLY A 176 8.83 10.11 -16.62
N ILE A 177 8.21 11.24 -16.98
CA ILE A 177 6.96 11.71 -16.37
C ILE A 177 5.81 10.72 -16.64
N VAL A 178 5.65 10.30 -17.88
CA VAL A 178 4.60 9.31 -18.26
C VAL A 178 4.84 7.99 -17.54
N ALA A 179 6.07 7.53 -17.43
CA ALA A 179 6.43 6.33 -16.70
C ALA A 179 6.12 6.47 -15.19
N GLY A 180 6.50 7.59 -14.56
CA GLY A 180 6.24 7.83 -13.14
C GLY A 180 4.74 7.87 -12.80
N LEU A 181 3.95 8.62 -13.57
CA LEU A 181 2.50 8.68 -13.41
C LEU A 181 1.82 7.35 -13.77
N GLY A 182 2.26 6.69 -14.83
CA GLY A 182 1.78 5.35 -15.23
C GLY A 182 2.06 4.31 -14.15
N GLY A 183 3.24 4.34 -13.53
CA GLY A 183 3.58 3.51 -12.39
C GLY A 183 2.69 3.79 -11.18
N ALA A 184 2.50 5.06 -10.81
CA ALA A 184 1.63 5.45 -9.71
C ALA A 184 0.16 5.02 -9.96
N LEU A 185 -0.32 5.13 -11.19
CA LEU A 185 -1.66 4.67 -11.59
C LEU A 185 -1.77 3.14 -11.53
N SER A 186 -0.79 2.42 -12.06
CA SER A 186 -0.74 0.96 -12.04
C SER A 186 -0.79 0.42 -10.61
N MET A 187 0.12 0.91 -9.75
CA MET A 187 0.15 0.51 -8.34
C MET A 187 -1.11 0.95 -7.59
N GLY A 188 -1.62 2.16 -7.86
CA GLY A 188 -2.86 2.66 -7.26
C GLY A 188 -4.06 1.77 -7.58
N LEU A 189 -4.21 1.38 -8.84
CA LEU A 189 -5.26 0.46 -9.28
C LEU A 189 -5.08 -0.94 -8.67
N GLY A 190 -3.86 -1.45 -8.65
CA GLY A 190 -3.51 -2.73 -8.01
C GLY A 190 -3.86 -2.75 -6.51
N VAL A 191 -3.56 -1.66 -5.78
CA VAL A 191 -3.89 -1.49 -4.35
C VAL A 191 -5.40 -1.50 -4.13
N VAL A 192 -6.16 -0.74 -4.94
CA VAL A 192 -7.62 -0.66 -4.82
C VAL A 192 -8.28 -1.99 -5.17
N LEU A 193 -7.83 -2.68 -6.23
CA LEU A 193 -8.30 -4.02 -6.57
C LEU A 193 -7.92 -5.07 -5.52
N THR A 194 -6.72 -4.97 -4.93
CA THR A 194 -6.33 -5.80 -3.78
C THR A 194 -7.30 -5.64 -2.60
N LYS A 195 -7.74 -4.41 -2.34
CA LYS A 195 -8.75 -4.14 -1.31
C LYS A 195 -10.12 -4.71 -1.69
N ARG A 196 -10.54 -4.52 -2.96
CA ARG A 196 -11.85 -4.98 -3.46
C ARG A 196 -12.00 -6.50 -3.42
N TRP A 197 -10.97 -7.22 -3.89
CA TRP A 197 -11.02 -8.68 -3.97
C TRP A 197 -10.64 -9.36 -2.66
N GLY A 198 -9.94 -8.65 -1.79
CA GLY A 198 -9.47 -9.19 -0.52
C GLY A 198 -8.38 -10.26 -0.69
N ARG A 199 -8.27 -11.10 0.30
CA ARG A 199 -7.40 -12.29 0.31
C ARG A 199 -8.28 -13.51 0.60
N PRO A 200 -8.14 -14.63 -0.14
CA PRO A 200 -8.93 -15.83 0.09
C PRO A 200 -8.79 -16.35 1.53
N GLU A 201 -9.85 -16.94 2.04
CA GLU A 201 -9.81 -17.64 3.33
C GLU A 201 -8.79 -18.77 3.31
N GLY A 202 -8.09 -18.98 4.41
CA GLY A 202 -7.06 -20.01 4.53
C GLY A 202 -5.71 -19.68 3.86
N VAL A 203 -5.61 -18.60 3.08
CA VAL A 203 -4.35 -18.17 2.46
C VAL A 203 -3.60 -17.26 3.42
N SER A 204 -2.34 -17.58 3.73
CA SER A 204 -1.48 -16.72 4.55
C SER A 204 -1.09 -15.42 3.83
N ALA A 205 -0.63 -14.41 4.57
CA ALA A 205 -0.14 -13.17 3.97
C ALA A 205 1.08 -13.42 3.07
N VAL A 206 1.97 -14.30 3.49
CA VAL A 206 3.14 -14.73 2.71
C VAL A 206 2.71 -15.42 1.40
N GLY A 207 1.75 -16.36 1.47
CA GLY A 207 1.22 -17.02 0.28
C GLY A 207 0.56 -16.06 -0.70
N TYR A 208 -0.18 -15.07 -0.19
CA TYR A 208 -0.78 -14.04 -1.03
C TYR A 208 0.24 -13.11 -1.68
N ALA A 209 1.28 -12.70 -0.95
CA ALA A 209 2.39 -11.93 -1.50
C ALA A 209 3.18 -12.74 -2.53
N SER A 210 3.45 -14.03 -2.26
CA SER A 210 4.16 -14.91 -3.19
C SER A 210 3.46 -15.03 -4.55
N TRP A 211 2.13 -15.10 -4.55
CA TRP A 211 1.37 -15.16 -5.80
C TRP A 211 1.59 -13.94 -6.67
N GLN A 212 1.53 -12.74 -6.09
CA GLN A 212 1.70 -11.50 -6.84
C GLN A 212 3.15 -11.28 -7.27
N LEU A 213 4.12 -11.57 -6.40
CA LEU A 213 5.55 -11.49 -6.73
C LEU A 213 5.91 -12.45 -7.87
N THR A 214 5.43 -13.70 -7.79
CA THR A 214 5.70 -14.69 -8.84
C THR A 214 5.01 -14.30 -10.15
N ALA A 215 3.72 -13.94 -10.13
CA ALA A 215 2.99 -13.56 -11.33
C ALA A 215 3.59 -12.30 -11.98
N GLY A 216 3.89 -11.27 -11.19
CA GLY A 216 4.53 -10.05 -11.70
C GLY A 216 5.93 -10.32 -12.24
N GLY A 217 6.71 -11.17 -11.56
CA GLY A 217 8.03 -11.59 -12.01
C GLY A 217 7.99 -12.39 -13.32
N LEU A 218 7.02 -13.28 -13.48
CA LEU A 218 6.82 -14.01 -14.74
C LEU A 218 6.41 -13.10 -15.89
N VAL A 219 5.58 -12.08 -15.62
CA VAL A 219 5.24 -11.05 -16.63
C VAL A 219 6.48 -10.27 -17.04
N LEU A 220 7.40 -9.99 -16.12
CA LEU A 220 8.66 -9.28 -16.40
C LEU A 220 9.69 -10.14 -17.14
N LEU A 221 9.67 -11.45 -16.98
CA LEU A 221 10.72 -12.35 -17.45
C LEU A 221 11.01 -12.20 -18.95
N VAL A 222 9.96 -12.32 -19.76
CA VAL A 222 10.12 -12.27 -21.23
C VAL A 222 10.57 -10.87 -21.71
N PRO A 223 9.92 -9.75 -21.33
CA PRO A 223 10.38 -8.43 -21.71
C PRO A 223 11.82 -8.13 -21.26
N THR A 224 12.19 -8.53 -20.03
CA THR A 224 13.56 -8.31 -19.54
C THR A 224 14.58 -9.00 -20.41
N LEU A 225 14.37 -10.28 -20.73
CA LEU A 225 15.33 -11.05 -21.53
C LEU A 225 15.41 -10.60 -22.99
N LEU A 226 14.29 -10.13 -23.58
CA LEU A 226 14.24 -9.73 -24.99
C LEU A 226 14.69 -8.28 -25.22
N VAL A 227 14.44 -7.37 -24.27
CA VAL A 227 14.67 -5.93 -24.45
C VAL A 227 15.98 -5.49 -23.81
N GLU A 228 16.27 -5.96 -22.61
CA GLU A 228 17.38 -5.46 -21.79
C GLU A 228 18.52 -6.49 -21.64
N GLY A 229 18.15 -7.76 -21.51
CA GLY A 229 19.10 -8.83 -21.25
C GLY A 229 19.56 -8.91 -19.80
N VAL A 230 20.72 -9.54 -19.60
CA VAL A 230 21.35 -9.75 -18.29
C VAL A 230 22.60 -8.86 -18.18
N PRO A 231 22.85 -8.20 -17.04
CA PRO A 231 24.06 -7.43 -16.84
C PRO A 231 25.33 -8.26 -17.07
N HIS A 232 26.31 -7.70 -17.77
CA HIS A 232 27.58 -8.40 -18.07
C HIS A 232 28.41 -8.70 -16.82
N ARG A 233 28.24 -7.93 -15.76
CA ARG A 233 28.95 -8.10 -14.49
C ARG A 233 27.98 -7.93 -13.33
N VAL A 234 27.97 -8.91 -12.43
CA VAL A 234 27.22 -8.89 -11.16
C VAL A 234 28.25 -9.24 -10.09
N ASP A 235 28.66 -8.25 -9.32
CA ASP A 235 29.57 -8.44 -8.19
C ASP A 235 28.85 -8.84 -6.90
N ALA A 236 29.58 -9.04 -5.81
CA ALA A 236 29.01 -9.42 -4.51
C ALA A 236 28.09 -8.32 -3.95
N GLY A 237 28.38 -7.04 -4.22
CA GLY A 237 27.54 -5.91 -3.82
C GLY A 237 26.17 -5.96 -4.52
N ALA A 238 26.20 -6.18 -5.85
CA ALA A 238 24.97 -6.31 -6.64
C ALA A 238 24.13 -7.52 -6.17
N VAL A 239 24.76 -8.67 -5.88
CA VAL A 239 24.05 -9.83 -5.32
C VAL A 239 23.40 -9.48 -3.98
N ALA A 240 24.12 -8.83 -3.06
CA ALA A 240 23.56 -8.38 -1.78
C ALA A 240 22.41 -7.39 -1.99
N GLY A 241 22.53 -6.45 -2.94
CA GLY A 241 21.48 -5.53 -3.33
C GLY A 241 20.21 -6.25 -3.84
N TYR A 242 20.35 -7.22 -4.74
CA TYR A 242 19.21 -8.02 -5.23
C TYR A 242 18.57 -8.85 -4.13
N VAL A 243 19.36 -9.47 -3.24
CA VAL A 243 18.83 -10.21 -2.09
C VAL A 243 18.04 -9.29 -1.16
N TRP A 244 18.59 -8.11 -0.84
CA TRP A 244 17.89 -7.11 -0.04
C TRP A 244 16.57 -6.67 -0.70
N LEU A 245 16.61 -6.28 -1.96
CA LEU A 245 15.44 -5.84 -2.70
C LEU A 245 14.39 -6.95 -2.84
N GLY A 246 14.81 -8.20 -3.04
CA GLY A 246 13.89 -9.33 -3.19
C GLY A 246 13.27 -9.78 -1.86
N LEU A 247 14.09 -10.07 -0.86
CA LEU A 247 13.61 -10.64 0.40
C LEU A 247 13.01 -9.58 1.33
N VAL A 248 13.70 -8.45 1.53
CA VAL A 248 13.25 -7.41 2.45
C VAL A 248 12.30 -6.45 1.74
N GLY A 249 12.71 -5.85 0.64
CA GLY A 249 11.91 -4.90 -0.14
C GLY A 249 10.75 -5.53 -0.92
N GLY A 250 10.89 -6.79 -1.31
CA GLY A 250 9.86 -7.58 -1.98
C GLY A 250 9.02 -8.36 -0.97
N LEU A 251 9.47 -9.56 -0.60
CA LEU A 251 8.65 -10.50 0.17
C LEU A 251 8.17 -9.96 1.52
N ALA A 252 9.07 -9.50 2.38
CA ALA A 252 8.70 -9.03 3.72
C ALA A 252 7.82 -7.78 3.64
N ALA A 253 8.24 -6.77 2.87
CA ALA A 253 7.50 -5.52 2.76
C ALA A 253 6.11 -5.71 2.14
N TYR A 254 5.96 -6.50 1.05
CA TYR A 254 4.64 -6.76 0.47
C TYR A 254 3.75 -7.63 1.37
N THR A 255 4.32 -8.56 2.14
CA THR A 255 3.56 -9.32 3.14
C THR A 255 2.96 -8.39 4.20
N ILE A 256 3.75 -7.46 4.71
CA ILE A 256 3.32 -6.45 5.68
C ILE A 256 2.27 -5.51 5.04
N TRP A 257 2.55 -5.02 3.84
CA TRP A 257 1.68 -4.10 3.11
C TRP A 257 0.30 -4.69 2.83
N PHE A 258 0.23 -5.90 2.28
CA PHE A 258 -1.05 -6.56 2.00
C PHE A 258 -1.81 -6.97 3.27
N THR A 259 -1.11 -7.18 4.38
CA THR A 259 -1.74 -7.34 5.69
C THR A 259 -2.39 -6.03 6.15
N GLY A 260 -1.70 -4.92 6.00
CA GLY A 260 -2.21 -3.58 6.31
C GLY A 260 -3.43 -3.19 5.46
N LEU A 261 -3.37 -3.42 4.15
CA LEU A 261 -4.48 -3.16 3.22
C LEU A 261 -5.78 -3.90 3.60
N ARG A 262 -5.66 -5.05 4.25
CA ARG A 262 -6.84 -5.79 4.73
C ARG A 262 -7.51 -5.11 5.91
N THR A 263 -6.75 -4.51 6.80
CA THR A 263 -7.21 -4.00 8.11
C THR A 263 -7.47 -2.50 8.13
N LEU A 264 -6.73 -1.74 7.33
CA LEU A 264 -6.81 -0.28 7.28
C LEU A 264 -7.69 0.20 6.10
N PRO A 265 -8.23 1.41 6.16
CA PRO A 265 -8.84 2.06 5.00
C PRO A 265 -7.82 2.22 3.87
N VAL A 266 -8.21 1.95 2.63
CA VAL A 266 -7.30 1.94 1.48
C VAL A 266 -6.58 3.28 1.28
N THR A 267 -7.31 4.39 1.43
CA THR A 267 -6.75 5.75 1.30
C THR A 267 -5.77 6.09 2.42
N ALA A 268 -6.04 5.65 3.66
CA ALA A 268 -5.11 5.83 4.77
C ALA A 268 -3.83 5.00 4.57
N THR A 269 -3.97 3.76 4.09
CA THR A 269 -2.82 2.90 3.77
C THR A 269 -1.97 3.52 2.66
N ALA A 270 -2.60 4.05 1.60
CA ALA A 270 -1.88 4.69 0.50
C ALA A 270 -1.06 5.89 0.98
N LEU A 271 -1.58 6.70 1.93
CA LEU A 271 -0.84 7.82 2.52
C LEU A 271 0.44 7.38 3.24
N LEU A 272 0.51 6.16 3.80
CA LEU A 272 1.74 5.64 4.38
C LEU A 272 2.86 5.51 3.33
N GLY A 273 2.52 5.38 2.05
CA GLY A 273 3.48 5.36 0.94
C GLY A 273 4.37 6.60 0.87
N LEU A 274 3.89 7.76 1.39
CA LEU A 274 4.70 8.98 1.50
C LEU A 274 5.96 8.82 2.38
N LEU A 275 6.00 7.79 3.22
CA LEU A 275 7.17 7.50 4.05
C LEU A 275 8.39 7.05 3.20
N SER A 276 8.15 6.42 2.04
CA SER A 276 9.23 5.94 1.19
C SER A 276 10.18 7.06 0.69
N PRO A 277 9.70 8.14 0.05
CA PRO A 277 10.58 9.25 -0.34
C PRO A 277 11.20 9.97 0.86
N LEU A 278 10.52 10.03 2.00
CA LEU A 278 11.09 10.63 3.21
C LEU A 278 12.26 9.81 3.77
N VAL A 279 12.12 8.49 3.82
CA VAL A 279 13.23 7.61 4.22
C VAL A 279 14.37 7.70 3.22
N ALA A 280 14.08 7.77 1.92
CA ALA A 280 15.11 7.95 0.90
C ALA A 280 15.89 9.25 1.11
N ALA A 281 15.22 10.38 1.35
CA ALA A 281 15.85 11.65 1.64
C ALA A 281 16.68 11.62 2.94
N ALA A 282 16.15 10.99 3.98
CA ALA A 282 16.86 10.82 5.26
C ALA A 282 18.14 9.98 5.08
N LEU A 283 18.08 8.88 4.32
CA LEU A 283 19.24 8.05 4.01
C LEU A 283 20.27 8.80 3.15
N GLY A 284 19.81 9.59 2.16
CA GLY A 284 20.67 10.49 1.39
C GLY A 284 21.46 11.45 2.28
N ALA A 285 20.79 12.05 3.26
CA ALA A 285 21.43 12.94 4.22
C ALA A 285 22.39 12.20 5.16
N LEU A 286 21.99 11.07 5.74
CA LEU A 286 22.75 10.36 6.76
C LEU A 286 23.91 9.53 6.21
N VAL A 287 23.73 8.90 5.03
CA VAL A 287 24.70 7.96 4.46
C VAL A 287 25.58 8.63 3.40
N LEU A 288 24.97 9.49 2.56
CA LEU A 288 25.67 10.16 1.47
C LEU A 288 26.13 11.58 1.82
N GLY A 289 25.88 12.04 3.06
CA GLY A 289 26.29 13.37 3.54
C GLY A 289 25.55 14.53 2.84
N GLN A 290 24.40 14.27 2.22
CA GLN A 290 23.60 15.32 1.57
C GLN A 290 22.99 16.24 2.64
N THR A 291 23.18 17.55 2.51
CA THR A 291 22.58 18.53 3.40
C THR A 291 21.20 18.90 2.93
N LEU A 292 20.22 18.87 3.84
CA LEU A 292 18.88 19.38 3.55
C LEU A 292 18.83 20.88 3.84
N ASP A 293 18.37 21.64 2.87
CA ASP A 293 18.15 23.07 3.03
C ASP A 293 16.88 23.38 3.88
N PRO A 294 16.67 24.62 4.35
CA PRO A 294 15.50 24.95 5.16
C PRO A 294 14.15 24.67 4.48
N LEU A 295 14.06 24.81 3.15
CA LEU A 295 12.85 24.52 2.39
C LEU A 295 12.55 23.02 2.37
N GLN A 296 13.58 22.21 2.21
CA GLN A 296 13.50 20.75 2.29
C GLN A 296 13.08 20.29 3.68
N LEU A 297 13.57 20.92 4.75
CA LEU A 297 13.14 20.62 6.13
C LEU A 297 11.66 20.96 6.36
N ILE A 298 11.17 22.07 5.82
CA ILE A 298 9.74 22.43 5.85
C ILE A 298 8.92 21.38 5.08
N GLY A 299 9.36 20.99 3.90
CA GLY A 299 8.74 19.95 3.11
C GLY A 299 8.65 18.61 3.84
N PHE A 300 9.73 18.23 4.52
CA PHE A 300 9.81 17.01 5.32
C PHE A 300 8.80 17.03 6.48
N ALA A 301 8.73 18.13 7.22
CA ALA A 301 7.77 18.31 8.29
C ALA A 301 6.32 18.27 7.78
N LEU A 302 6.04 18.92 6.63
CA LEU A 302 4.71 18.90 5.99
C LEU A 302 4.31 17.49 5.55
N ALA A 303 5.21 16.73 4.94
CA ALA A 303 4.94 15.35 4.51
C ALA A 303 4.68 14.41 5.70
N LEU A 304 5.45 14.56 6.80
CA LEU A 304 5.20 13.83 8.05
C LEU A 304 3.86 14.20 8.68
N ALA A 305 3.51 15.48 8.72
CA ALA A 305 2.22 15.95 9.21
C ALA A 305 1.07 15.38 8.36
N ALA A 306 1.21 15.37 7.05
CA ALA A 306 0.24 14.80 6.12
C ALA A 306 0.04 13.30 6.34
N LEU A 307 1.13 12.56 6.54
CA LEU A 307 1.11 11.14 6.83
C LEU A 307 0.36 10.86 8.15
N GLY A 308 0.68 11.59 9.22
CA GLY A 308 0.02 11.43 10.52
C GLY A 308 -1.45 11.85 10.50
N ALA A 309 -1.75 13.04 9.98
CA ALA A 309 -3.11 13.57 9.90
C ALA A 309 -4.04 12.74 9.00
N GLY A 310 -3.50 12.15 7.93
CA GLY A 310 -4.25 11.27 7.04
C GLY A 310 -4.72 9.96 7.69
N GLN A 311 -4.10 9.53 8.79
CA GLN A 311 -4.55 8.37 9.57
C GLN A 311 -5.75 8.72 10.47
N LEU A 312 -5.94 10.00 10.78
CA LEU A 312 -7.04 10.45 11.63
C LEU A 312 -8.33 10.50 10.80
N THR A 313 -9.44 10.14 11.44
CA THR A 313 -10.77 10.35 10.87
C THR A 313 -11.38 11.53 11.59
N PRO A 314 -11.74 12.64 10.91
CA PRO A 314 -12.46 13.72 11.57
C PRO A 314 -13.73 13.17 12.20
N ARG A 315 -13.99 13.50 13.45
CA ARG A 315 -15.30 13.25 14.07
C ARG A 315 -16.34 14.03 13.28
N PRO A 316 -17.49 13.43 12.92
CA PRO A 316 -18.61 14.22 12.41
C PRO A 316 -18.88 15.34 13.42
N ARG A 317 -18.99 16.58 12.96
CA ARG A 317 -19.52 17.66 13.80
C ARG A 317 -20.94 17.28 14.15
N GLU A 318 -21.17 16.82 15.38
CA GLU A 318 -22.50 16.79 15.98
C GLU A 318 -22.94 18.24 16.14
N GLY A 319 -24.03 18.60 15.48
CA GLY A 319 -24.75 19.82 15.78
C GLY A 319 -24.63 20.93 14.74
N ALA A 320 -25.57 20.93 13.81
CA ALA A 320 -26.20 22.10 13.24
C ALA A 320 -27.60 21.68 12.77
N HIS A 321 -28.43 21.25 13.72
CA HIS A 321 -29.88 21.29 13.57
C HIS A 321 -30.35 22.31 14.60
N SER A 322 -30.38 23.56 14.20
CA SER A 322 -31.19 24.62 14.78
C SER A 322 -32.12 25.13 13.73
#